data_9a75b25b824566a63d65cc33afecf233
#
_entry.id   9a75b25b824566a63d65cc33afecf233
#
_cell.length_a   1.000
_cell.length_b   1.000
_cell.length_c   1.000
_cell.angle_alpha   90.00
_cell.angle_beta   90.00
_cell.angle_gamma   90.00
#
_symmetry.space_group_name_H-M   'P 1'
#
loop_
_entity.id
_entity.type
_entity.pdbx_description
1 polymer ?
#
loop_
_entity_poly.entity_id
_entity_poly.type
_entity_poly.pdbx_seq_one_letter_code
_entity_poly.pdbx_strand_id
1 'polypeptide(L)'
;MRVFPLQNVALLVVIGIFPALEHASAQTRTARTVRIDSKALGGQAVFAVLLPVDYDTSTARYPVLYLLHGGTQNHTAFPSRGWFTRDASERRMIVVMPSLQPLFFTSRGNSPAPAEEFLGRELPAYIDSQYRTVSDRRARAIAGISMGGYGATLLGLKRPDVFGAVGAISAALSTGARPGNLAELVEMLSPETAPYFYIACGVADPVITASRDLAAQLRARQIRSELQEVPGDHSWAVWDPQVRAFFDVLAKQPGWKPAS
;
A
#
# COMPACT_ATOMS: atom_id res chain seq x y z
N MET A 1 -57.37 48.58 -54.15
CA MET A 1 -57.06 48.01 -52.87
C MET A 1 -56.75 46.53 -53.08
N ARG A 2 -55.47 46.12 -53.03
CA ARG A 2 -55.05 44.70 -53.15
C ARG A 2 -54.75 44.20 -51.79
N VAL A 3 -55.43 43.15 -51.32
CA VAL A 3 -55.24 42.47 -50.06
C VAL A 3 -54.25 41.35 -50.30
N PHE A 4 -53.10 41.34 -49.56
CA PHE A 4 -52.12 40.24 -49.57
C PHE A 4 -52.47 39.21 -48.47
N PRO A 5 -52.37 37.90 -48.73
CA PRO A 5 -52.62 36.91 -47.74
C PRO A 5 -51.40 36.74 -46.83
N LEU A 6 -51.62 36.63 -45.50
CA LEU A 6 -50.64 36.27 -44.49
C LEU A 6 -50.22 34.81 -44.65
N GLN A 7 -48.94 34.59 -44.91
CA GLN A 7 -48.31 33.21 -44.85
C GLN A 7 -48.05 32.84 -43.43
N ASN A 8 -48.64 31.73 -42.99
CA ASN A 8 -48.33 31.07 -41.70
C ASN A 8 -46.93 30.44 -41.76
N VAL A 9 -45.96 30.95 -40.98
CA VAL A 9 -44.67 30.35 -40.74
C VAL A 9 -44.83 29.42 -39.56
N ALA A 10 -44.81 28.11 -39.81
CA ALA A 10 -44.75 27.08 -38.76
C ALA A 10 -43.32 27.00 -38.19
N LEU A 11 -43.18 27.39 -36.93
CA LEU A 11 -41.92 27.26 -36.20
C LEU A 11 -41.72 25.79 -35.75
N LEU A 12 -40.82 25.04 -36.41
CA LEU A 12 -40.43 23.72 -36.02
C LEU A 12 -39.47 23.80 -34.82
N VAL A 13 -39.98 23.53 -33.62
CA VAL A 13 -39.14 23.36 -32.42
C VAL A 13 -38.55 21.97 -32.45
N VAL A 14 -37.27 21.86 -32.80
CA VAL A 14 -36.50 20.60 -32.66
C VAL A 14 -36.06 20.49 -31.22
N ILE A 15 -36.75 19.67 -30.42
CA ILE A 15 -36.33 19.30 -29.08
C ILE A 15 -35.19 18.28 -29.24
N GLY A 16 -33.96 18.75 -29.14
CA GLY A 16 -32.78 17.89 -29.05
C GLY A 16 -32.78 17.10 -27.72
N ILE A 17 -33.06 15.80 -27.78
CA ILE A 17 -32.87 14.91 -26.69
C ILE A 17 -31.34 14.69 -26.53
N PHE A 18 -30.70 15.46 -25.66
CA PHE A 18 -29.36 15.15 -25.20
C PHE A 18 -29.47 13.91 -24.27
N PRO A 19 -28.77 12.80 -24.58
CA PRO A 19 -28.67 11.71 -23.60
C PRO A 19 -27.95 12.30 -22.38
N ALA A 20 -28.62 12.24 -21.21
CA ALA A 20 -27.98 12.53 -19.95
C ALA A 20 -26.80 11.55 -19.83
N LEU A 21 -25.57 12.04 -19.85
CA LEU A 21 -24.41 11.28 -19.39
C LEU A 21 -24.67 11.00 -17.90
N GLU A 22 -25.22 9.84 -17.63
CA GLU A 22 -25.20 9.28 -16.27
C GLU A 22 -23.74 9.19 -15.87
N HIS A 23 -23.29 10.13 -15.04
CA HIS A 23 -22.06 9.99 -14.32
C HIS A 23 -22.28 8.80 -13.39
N ALA A 24 -21.79 7.62 -13.81
CA ALA A 24 -21.71 6.49 -12.94
C ALA A 24 -20.95 6.95 -11.68
N SER A 25 -21.67 7.15 -10.58
CA SER A 25 -21.07 7.50 -9.31
C SER A 25 -20.07 6.39 -9.00
N ALA A 26 -18.79 6.73 -8.96
CA ALA A 26 -17.74 5.80 -8.63
C ALA A 26 -18.09 5.16 -7.29
N GLN A 27 -18.52 3.90 -7.33
CA GLN A 27 -19.00 3.16 -6.16
C GLN A 27 -17.79 2.96 -5.25
N THR A 28 -17.73 3.73 -4.16
CA THR A 28 -16.65 3.63 -3.19
C THR A 28 -16.59 2.22 -2.64
N ARG A 29 -15.50 1.51 -2.85
CA ARG A 29 -15.27 0.18 -2.31
C ARG A 29 -15.06 0.24 -0.80
N THR A 30 -15.62 -0.71 -0.08
CA THR A 30 -15.35 -0.91 1.35
C THR A 30 -14.31 -2.01 1.53
N ALA A 31 -13.42 -1.82 2.50
CA ALA A 31 -12.49 -2.86 2.90
C ALA A 31 -13.24 -3.99 3.62
N ARG A 32 -12.99 -5.23 3.20
CA ARG A 32 -13.62 -6.43 3.80
C ARG A 32 -12.68 -7.05 4.82
N THR A 33 -13.15 -7.33 6.02
CA THR A 33 -12.40 -8.10 7.02
C THR A 33 -12.44 -9.59 6.67
N VAL A 34 -11.27 -10.20 6.62
CA VAL A 34 -11.04 -11.63 6.37
C VAL A 34 -10.39 -12.25 7.60
N ARG A 35 -10.76 -13.50 7.92
CA ARG A 35 -10.18 -14.29 8.99
C ARG A 35 -9.76 -15.64 8.44
N ILE A 36 -8.56 -16.06 8.79
CA ILE A 36 -8.02 -17.38 8.42
C ILE A 36 -7.28 -17.99 9.61
N ASP A 37 -7.20 -19.31 9.65
CA ASP A 37 -6.30 -20.00 10.58
C ASP A 37 -4.88 -19.91 10.05
N SER A 38 -3.98 -19.31 10.81
CA SER A 38 -2.59 -19.11 10.47
C SER A 38 -1.69 -20.06 11.25
N LYS A 39 -0.95 -20.88 10.54
CA LYS A 39 0.09 -21.74 11.15
C LYS A 39 1.26 -20.90 11.64
N ALA A 40 1.64 -19.88 10.89
CA ALA A 40 2.75 -19.00 11.23
C ALA A 40 2.51 -18.24 12.54
N LEU A 41 1.28 -17.73 12.72
CA LEU A 41 0.91 -16.99 13.94
C LEU A 41 0.45 -17.90 15.09
N GLY A 42 0.19 -19.17 14.81
CA GLY A 42 -0.29 -20.14 15.80
C GLY A 42 -1.73 -19.88 16.26
N GLY A 43 -2.57 -19.30 15.39
CA GLY A 43 -3.95 -18.95 15.69
C GLY A 43 -4.63 -18.20 14.55
N GLN A 44 -5.73 -17.53 14.87
CA GLN A 44 -6.48 -16.79 13.85
C GLN A 44 -5.75 -15.52 13.41
N ALA A 45 -5.50 -15.39 12.11
CA ALA A 45 -5.05 -14.16 11.47
C ALA A 45 -6.27 -13.35 11.01
N VAL A 46 -6.25 -12.04 11.25
CA VAL A 46 -7.28 -11.10 10.83
C VAL A 46 -6.65 -10.01 9.96
N PHE A 47 -7.24 -9.74 8.81
CA PHE A 47 -6.77 -8.67 7.93
C PHE A 47 -7.95 -8.07 7.14
N ALA A 48 -7.79 -6.85 6.67
CA ALA A 48 -8.72 -6.23 5.74
C ALA A 48 -8.17 -6.33 4.31
N VAL A 49 -9.07 -6.51 3.34
CA VAL A 49 -8.76 -6.48 1.90
C VAL A 49 -9.61 -5.40 1.24
N LEU A 50 -8.96 -4.50 0.54
CA LEU A 50 -9.60 -3.51 -0.32
C LEU A 50 -9.28 -3.83 -1.78
N LEU A 51 -10.32 -4.05 -2.57
CA LEU A 51 -10.22 -4.34 -3.99
C LEU A 51 -10.34 -3.06 -4.83
N PRO A 52 -9.72 -2.99 -6.02
CA PRO A 52 -9.88 -1.85 -6.92
C PRO A 52 -11.32 -1.72 -7.43
N VAL A 53 -11.71 -0.50 -7.82
CA VAL A 53 -13.09 -0.19 -8.25
C VAL A 53 -13.55 -1.03 -9.43
N ASP A 54 -12.66 -1.37 -10.34
CA ASP A 54 -12.93 -2.16 -11.54
C ASP A 54 -12.78 -3.68 -11.35
N TYR A 55 -12.56 -4.16 -10.10
CA TYR A 55 -12.28 -5.57 -9.87
C TYR A 55 -13.40 -6.51 -10.38
N ASP A 56 -14.68 -6.20 -10.18
CA ASP A 56 -15.77 -7.09 -10.57
C ASP A 56 -16.14 -6.99 -12.07
N THR A 57 -15.71 -5.92 -12.75
CA THR A 57 -16.00 -5.66 -14.17
C THR A 57 -14.82 -5.96 -15.10
N SER A 58 -13.66 -6.32 -14.54
CA SER A 58 -12.43 -6.61 -15.27
C SER A 58 -11.96 -8.05 -15.00
N THR A 59 -11.29 -8.65 -15.96
CA THR A 59 -10.57 -9.93 -15.80
C THR A 59 -9.10 -9.75 -15.42
N ALA A 60 -8.62 -8.52 -15.31
CA ALA A 60 -7.24 -8.18 -15.03
C ALA A 60 -6.75 -8.76 -13.69
N ARG A 61 -5.45 -9.03 -13.63
CA ARG A 61 -4.71 -9.32 -12.40
C ARG A 61 -4.08 -8.03 -11.88
N TYR A 62 -4.05 -7.86 -10.58
CA TYR A 62 -3.68 -6.60 -9.95
C TYR A 62 -2.41 -6.72 -9.10
N PRO A 63 -1.57 -5.67 -9.03
CA PRO A 63 -0.49 -5.59 -8.05
C PRO A 63 -1.06 -5.57 -6.62
N VAL A 64 -0.25 -5.97 -5.64
CA VAL A 64 -0.67 -6.10 -4.24
C VAL A 64 0.22 -5.26 -3.33
N LEU A 65 -0.41 -4.41 -2.52
CA LEU A 65 0.22 -3.69 -1.42
C LEU A 65 -0.19 -4.29 -0.08
N TYR A 66 0.79 -4.75 0.71
CA TYR A 66 0.63 -5.10 2.11
C TYR A 66 0.92 -3.86 2.96
N LEU A 67 -0.10 -3.31 3.64
CA LEU A 67 -0.01 -2.04 4.36
C LEU A 67 -0.18 -2.26 5.87
N LEU A 68 0.90 -2.05 6.62
CA LEU A 68 1.04 -2.39 8.03
C LEU A 68 0.75 -1.19 8.93
N HIS A 69 -0.11 -1.39 9.93
CA HIS A 69 -0.50 -0.37 10.90
C HIS A 69 0.57 -0.08 11.96
N GLY A 70 0.40 0.98 12.75
CA GLY A 70 1.24 1.33 13.89
C GLY A 70 0.97 0.47 15.14
N GLY A 71 1.78 0.65 16.19
CA GLY A 71 1.88 -0.24 17.33
C GLY A 71 0.61 -0.54 18.14
N THR A 72 -0.33 0.38 18.24
CA THR A 72 -1.58 0.24 19.02
C THR A 72 -2.83 0.11 18.16
N GLN A 73 -2.65 -0.15 16.88
CA GLN A 73 -3.71 -0.19 15.88
C GLN A 73 -3.99 -1.62 15.41
N ASN A 74 -4.83 -1.75 14.37
CA ASN A 74 -5.18 -3.03 13.76
C ASN A 74 -5.52 -2.84 12.26
N HIS A 75 -6.08 -3.87 11.62
CA HIS A 75 -6.47 -3.88 10.21
C HIS A 75 -7.46 -2.79 9.78
N THR A 76 -8.13 -2.11 10.74
CA THR A 76 -9.08 -1.03 10.43
C THR A 76 -8.44 0.35 10.44
N ALA A 77 -7.17 0.49 10.83
CA ALA A 77 -6.49 1.78 10.99
C ALA A 77 -6.55 2.65 9.73
N PHE A 78 -6.21 2.10 8.58
CA PHE A 78 -6.29 2.82 7.30
C PHE A 78 -7.72 2.92 6.76
N PRO A 79 -8.55 1.86 6.73
CA PRO A 79 -9.94 1.96 6.31
C PRO A 79 -10.77 3.01 7.05
N SER A 80 -10.46 3.28 8.33
CA SER A 80 -11.14 4.33 9.12
C SER A 80 -10.74 5.76 8.73
N ARG A 81 -9.71 5.94 7.90
CA ARG A 81 -9.34 7.25 7.37
C ARG A 81 -10.30 7.63 6.23
N GLY A 82 -11.01 8.73 6.37
CA GLY A 82 -12.10 9.13 5.46
C GLY A 82 -11.72 9.26 3.97
N TRP A 83 -10.44 9.40 3.66
CA TRP A 83 -9.91 9.48 2.29
C TRP A 83 -9.53 8.10 1.71
N PHE A 84 -9.13 7.13 2.59
CA PHE A 84 -8.31 5.99 2.20
C PHE A 84 -9.00 5.03 1.22
N THR A 85 -10.22 4.58 1.53
CA THR A 85 -10.89 3.55 0.72
C THR A 85 -11.17 4.02 -0.70
N ARG A 86 -11.56 5.27 -0.87
CA ARG A 86 -11.77 5.87 -2.19
C ARG A 86 -10.45 5.96 -2.96
N ASP A 87 -9.45 6.64 -2.40
CA ASP A 87 -8.17 6.90 -3.06
C ASP A 87 -7.45 5.59 -3.41
N ALA A 88 -7.33 4.66 -2.45
CA ALA A 88 -6.64 3.39 -2.68
C ALA A 88 -7.37 2.48 -3.68
N SER A 89 -8.71 2.45 -3.71
CA SER A 89 -9.46 1.62 -4.65
C SER A 89 -9.38 2.13 -6.10
N GLU A 90 -9.16 3.42 -6.31
CA GLU A 90 -8.96 4.02 -7.63
C GLU A 90 -7.56 3.72 -8.22
N ARG A 91 -6.58 3.28 -7.39
CA ARG A 91 -5.20 3.02 -7.80
C ARG A 91 -4.98 1.70 -8.53
N ARG A 92 -6.05 0.95 -8.83
CA ARG A 92 -6.01 -0.34 -9.55
C ARG A 92 -5.01 -1.32 -8.94
N MET A 93 -5.00 -1.42 -7.61
CA MET A 93 -4.23 -2.38 -6.82
C MET A 93 -5.10 -3.02 -5.74
N ILE A 94 -4.73 -4.21 -5.28
CA ILE A 94 -5.30 -4.83 -4.10
C ILE A 94 -4.51 -4.35 -2.90
N VAL A 95 -5.20 -3.86 -1.84
CA VAL A 95 -4.53 -3.49 -0.59
C VAL A 95 -4.92 -4.46 0.52
N VAL A 96 -3.92 -5.07 1.14
CA VAL A 96 -4.07 -6.04 2.23
C VAL A 96 -3.53 -5.42 3.52
N MET A 97 -4.35 -5.33 4.54
CA MET A 97 -4.04 -4.65 5.81
C MET A 97 -4.17 -5.64 6.97
N PRO A 98 -3.08 -6.36 7.34
CA PRO A 98 -3.11 -7.33 8.43
C PRO A 98 -3.13 -6.68 9.80
N SER A 99 -3.81 -7.33 10.79
CA SER A 99 -3.63 -7.05 12.21
C SER A 99 -2.41 -7.78 12.74
N LEU A 100 -1.45 -7.06 13.29
CA LEU A 100 -0.21 -7.61 13.82
C LEU A 100 0.04 -7.12 15.26
N GLN A 101 0.54 -8.01 16.10
CA GLN A 101 1.01 -7.66 17.43
C GLN A 101 2.52 -7.35 17.39
N PRO A 102 3.04 -6.44 18.24
CA PRO A 102 4.47 -6.12 18.26
C PRO A 102 5.37 -7.36 18.44
N LEU A 103 4.95 -8.32 19.26
CA LEU A 103 5.69 -9.56 19.53
C LEU A 103 5.83 -10.47 18.31
N PHE A 104 5.00 -10.32 17.27
CA PHE A 104 5.10 -11.13 16.05
C PHE A 104 6.38 -10.85 15.25
N PHE A 105 7.01 -9.68 15.46
CA PHE A 105 8.30 -9.35 14.84
C PHE A 105 9.52 -9.85 15.63
N THR A 106 9.32 -10.60 16.73
CA THR A 106 10.40 -11.13 17.56
C THR A 106 10.67 -12.58 17.19
N SER A 107 11.90 -12.90 16.81
CA SER A 107 12.35 -14.28 16.58
C SER A 107 12.39 -15.08 17.89
N ARG A 108 12.13 -16.37 17.80
CA ARG A 108 12.17 -17.30 18.93
C ARG A 108 13.32 -18.30 18.72
N GLY A 109 14.45 -18.03 19.35
CA GLY A 109 15.67 -18.82 19.11
C GLY A 109 16.11 -18.71 17.65
N ASN A 110 16.33 -19.86 16.99
CA ASN A 110 16.73 -19.92 15.57
C ASN A 110 15.56 -19.90 14.57
N SER A 111 14.30 -19.82 15.06
CA SER A 111 13.13 -19.76 14.19
C SER A 111 12.86 -18.33 13.75
N PRO A 112 12.41 -18.09 12.50
CA PRO A 112 11.94 -16.78 12.05
C PRO A 112 10.85 -16.24 12.98
N ALA A 113 10.74 -14.91 13.06
CA ALA A 113 9.63 -14.30 13.76
C ALA A 113 8.30 -14.71 13.10
N PRO A 114 7.22 -14.95 13.87
CA PRO A 114 5.92 -15.33 13.31
C PRO A 114 5.43 -14.41 12.21
N ALA A 115 5.64 -13.09 12.34
CA ALA A 115 5.27 -12.12 11.31
C ALA A 115 6.08 -12.27 10.01
N GLU A 116 7.34 -12.68 10.09
CA GLU A 116 8.18 -12.90 8.90
C GLU A 116 7.63 -14.05 8.06
N GLU A 117 7.28 -15.16 8.71
CA GLU A 117 6.69 -16.32 8.03
C GLU A 117 5.28 -16.01 7.51
N PHE A 118 4.46 -15.34 8.31
CA PHE A 118 3.11 -14.95 7.91
C PHE A 118 3.12 -13.99 6.72
N LEU A 119 3.80 -12.85 6.84
CA LEU A 119 3.83 -11.79 5.81
C LEU A 119 4.72 -12.15 4.61
N GLY A 120 5.78 -12.92 4.85
CA GLY A 120 6.74 -13.28 3.80
C GLY A 120 6.34 -14.53 2.99
N ARG A 121 5.40 -15.35 3.46
CA ARG A 121 5.01 -16.59 2.78
C ARG A 121 3.51 -16.88 2.86
N GLU A 122 2.96 -17.04 4.07
CA GLU A 122 1.60 -17.57 4.25
C GLU A 122 0.52 -16.62 3.69
N LEU A 123 0.56 -15.35 4.07
CA LEU A 123 -0.41 -14.36 3.60
C LEU A 123 -0.29 -14.06 2.10
N PRO A 124 0.91 -13.88 1.50
CA PRO A 124 1.04 -13.76 0.05
C PRO A 124 0.47 -14.95 -0.72
N ALA A 125 0.76 -16.18 -0.29
CA ALA A 125 0.24 -17.39 -0.92
C ALA A 125 -1.30 -17.47 -0.82
N TYR A 126 -1.87 -17.11 0.33
CA TYR A 126 -3.32 -17.04 0.49
C TYR A 126 -3.94 -15.99 -0.45
N ILE A 127 -3.40 -14.77 -0.48
CA ILE A 127 -3.92 -13.68 -1.33
C ILE A 127 -3.83 -14.05 -2.81
N ASP A 128 -2.73 -14.64 -3.25
CA ASP A 128 -2.56 -15.08 -4.64
C ASP A 128 -3.55 -16.20 -5.02
N SER A 129 -3.95 -17.06 -4.05
CA SER A 129 -4.93 -18.13 -4.28
C SER A 129 -6.39 -17.65 -4.32
N GLN A 130 -6.70 -16.54 -3.61
CA GLN A 130 -8.07 -16.05 -3.45
C GLN A 130 -8.43 -14.90 -4.38
N TYR A 131 -7.44 -14.15 -4.86
CA TYR A 131 -7.64 -12.93 -5.64
C TYR A 131 -6.85 -12.96 -6.95
N ARG A 132 -7.31 -12.18 -7.92
CA ARG A 132 -6.59 -12.00 -9.19
C ARG A 132 -5.39 -11.08 -9.00
N THR A 133 -4.28 -11.63 -8.56
CA THR A 133 -3.02 -10.95 -8.33
C THR A 133 -2.03 -11.16 -9.47
N VAL A 134 -1.12 -10.21 -9.66
CA VAL A 134 0.12 -10.42 -10.41
C VAL A 134 1.12 -11.04 -9.44
N SER A 135 1.36 -12.36 -9.56
CA SER A 135 2.27 -13.13 -8.69
C SER A 135 3.74 -12.92 -9.05
N ASP A 136 4.16 -11.65 -9.13
CA ASP A 136 5.54 -11.22 -9.40
C ASP A 136 5.97 -10.26 -8.28
N ARG A 137 7.22 -10.40 -7.78
CA ARG A 137 7.74 -9.49 -6.75
C ARG A 137 7.69 -8.01 -7.16
N ARG A 138 7.83 -7.70 -8.47
CA ARG A 138 7.77 -6.34 -9.01
C ARG A 138 6.39 -5.71 -8.91
N ALA A 139 5.35 -6.54 -8.78
CA ALA A 139 3.97 -6.13 -8.56
C ALA A 139 3.53 -6.37 -7.11
N ARG A 140 4.47 -6.58 -6.17
CA ARG A 140 4.18 -6.78 -4.75
C ARG A 140 5.01 -5.82 -3.90
N ALA A 141 4.34 -5.02 -3.09
CA ALA A 141 4.95 -4.06 -2.19
C ALA A 141 4.52 -4.31 -0.74
N ILE A 142 5.35 -3.89 0.19
CA ILE A 142 5.05 -3.84 1.61
C ILE A 142 5.34 -2.45 2.15
N ALA A 143 4.42 -1.87 2.90
CA ALA A 143 4.60 -0.54 3.51
C ALA A 143 3.98 -0.51 4.90
N GLY A 144 4.32 0.51 5.68
CA GLY A 144 3.68 0.70 6.96
C GLY A 144 4.15 1.96 7.68
N ILE A 145 3.44 2.26 8.76
CA ILE A 145 3.72 3.40 9.63
C ILE A 145 4.28 2.92 10.97
N SER A 146 5.23 3.65 11.55
CA SER A 146 5.76 3.38 12.90
C SER A 146 6.25 1.93 13.05
N MET A 147 5.62 1.13 13.92
CA MET A 147 5.86 -0.32 14.05
C MET A 147 5.72 -1.05 12.71
N GLY A 148 4.67 -0.72 11.94
CA GLY A 148 4.47 -1.29 10.61
C GLY A 148 5.55 -0.89 9.62
N GLY A 149 6.09 0.34 9.73
CA GLY A 149 7.24 0.79 8.96
C GLY A 149 8.51 -0.01 9.26
N TYR A 150 8.74 -0.35 10.54
CA TYR A 150 9.79 -1.29 10.93
C TYR A 150 9.58 -2.67 10.29
N GLY A 151 8.36 -3.22 10.42
CA GLY A 151 8.02 -4.51 9.84
C GLY A 151 8.19 -4.55 8.32
N ALA A 152 7.77 -3.49 7.63
CA ALA A 152 7.94 -3.37 6.19
C ALA A 152 9.43 -3.31 5.79
N THR A 153 10.24 -2.55 6.52
CA THR A 153 11.70 -2.49 6.31
C THR A 153 12.35 -3.86 6.51
N LEU A 154 12.04 -4.51 7.64
CA LEU A 154 12.59 -5.82 7.98
C LEU A 154 12.26 -6.87 6.92
N LEU A 155 11.00 -6.92 6.49
CA LEU A 155 10.53 -7.87 5.47
C LEU A 155 11.13 -7.58 4.09
N GLY A 156 11.25 -6.31 3.72
CA GLY A 156 11.90 -5.93 2.46
C GLY A 156 13.37 -6.35 2.39
N LEU A 157 14.08 -6.23 3.51
CA LEU A 157 15.47 -6.66 3.60
C LEU A 157 15.63 -8.18 3.62
N LYS A 158 14.74 -8.91 4.32
CA LYS A 158 14.81 -10.37 4.45
C LYS A 158 14.18 -11.15 3.31
N ARG A 159 13.22 -10.57 2.62
CA ARG A 159 12.43 -11.23 1.57
C ARG A 159 12.39 -10.40 0.28
N PRO A 160 13.58 -10.06 -0.26
CA PRO A 160 13.66 -9.38 -1.55
C PRO A 160 13.12 -10.23 -2.71
N ASP A 161 12.99 -11.54 -2.49
CA ASP A 161 12.33 -12.49 -3.40
C ASP A 161 10.81 -12.30 -3.48
N VAL A 162 10.20 -11.73 -2.44
CA VAL A 162 8.74 -11.54 -2.32
C VAL A 162 8.32 -10.12 -2.67
N PHE A 163 9.06 -9.11 -2.20
CA PHE A 163 8.70 -7.71 -2.31
C PHE A 163 9.64 -6.94 -3.22
N GLY A 164 9.08 -6.19 -4.19
CA GLY A 164 9.84 -5.33 -5.11
C GLY A 164 9.90 -3.87 -4.68
N ALA A 165 9.04 -3.45 -3.73
CA ALA A 165 9.06 -2.10 -3.17
C ALA A 165 8.69 -2.11 -1.68
N VAL A 166 9.29 -1.18 -0.93
CA VAL A 166 9.13 -1.00 0.52
C VAL A 166 8.77 0.45 0.82
N GLY A 167 7.73 0.68 1.65
CA GLY A 167 7.39 1.99 2.19
C GLY A 167 7.63 2.04 3.71
N ALA A 168 8.68 2.74 4.13
CA ALA A 168 9.06 2.92 5.53
C ALA A 168 8.65 4.32 6.02
N ILE A 169 7.44 4.47 6.56
CA ILE A 169 6.88 5.76 6.95
C ILE A 169 6.98 5.93 8.47
N SER A 170 7.72 6.94 8.93
CA SER A 170 8.02 7.15 10.36
C SER A 170 8.41 5.84 11.05
N ALA A 171 9.24 5.04 10.40
CA ALA A 171 9.52 3.67 10.80
C ALA A 171 10.27 3.63 12.13
N ALA A 172 9.76 2.87 13.09
CA ALA A 172 10.35 2.73 14.43
C ALA A 172 11.58 1.83 14.41
N LEU A 173 12.67 2.25 13.76
CA LEU A 173 13.88 1.47 13.52
C LEU A 173 14.83 1.40 14.72
N SER A 174 14.80 2.40 15.62
CA SER A 174 15.76 2.60 16.71
C SER A 174 15.33 2.10 18.08
N THR A 175 14.19 1.41 18.23
CA THR A 175 13.73 0.96 19.53
C THR A 175 14.49 -0.29 19.97
N GLY A 176 15.42 -0.15 20.90
CA GLY A 176 16.45 -1.09 21.36
C GLY A 176 16.08 -2.48 21.89
N ALA A 177 14.85 -2.95 21.68
CA ALA A 177 14.41 -4.29 22.05
C ALA A 177 14.08 -5.17 20.81
N ARG A 178 14.49 -4.75 19.59
CA ARG A 178 14.09 -5.44 18.38
C ARG A 178 15.22 -6.30 17.82
N PRO A 179 15.03 -7.62 17.72
CA PRO A 179 16.02 -8.50 17.15
C PRO A 179 16.12 -8.28 15.63
N GLY A 180 17.29 -8.04 15.18
CA GLY A 180 17.66 -7.89 13.79
C GLY A 180 18.52 -6.64 13.62
N ASN A 181 19.80 -6.84 13.37
CA ASN A 181 20.70 -5.77 12.98
C ASN A 181 20.32 -5.37 11.54
N LEU A 182 19.47 -4.36 11.39
CA LEU A 182 19.04 -3.89 10.06
C LEU A 182 20.24 -3.49 9.19
N ALA A 183 21.32 -2.98 9.81
CA ALA A 183 22.55 -2.66 9.12
C ALA A 183 23.20 -3.91 8.50
N GLU A 184 23.27 -5.02 9.24
CA GLU A 184 23.77 -6.28 8.68
C GLU A 184 22.91 -6.79 7.53
N LEU A 185 21.57 -6.67 7.65
CA LEU A 185 20.67 -7.06 6.56
C LEU A 185 20.86 -6.19 5.32
N VAL A 186 21.11 -4.88 5.48
CA VAL A 186 21.45 -3.99 4.37
C VAL A 186 22.78 -4.40 3.72
N GLU A 187 23.79 -4.75 4.53
CA GLU A 187 25.09 -5.24 4.03
C GLU A 187 25.00 -6.55 3.24
N MET A 188 24.07 -7.42 3.59
CA MET A 188 23.85 -8.71 2.91
C MET A 188 23.02 -8.57 1.63
N LEU A 189 22.35 -7.43 1.41
CA LEU A 189 21.44 -7.26 0.29
C LEU A 189 22.20 -6.91 -0.99
N SER A 190 21.94 -7.66 -2.08
CA SER A 190 22.49 -7.35 -3.41
C SER A 190 21.70 -6.19 -4.05
N PRO A 191 22.38 -5.15 -4.58
CA PRO A 191 21.73 -4.03 -5.26
C PRO A 191 20.82 -4.45 -6.43
N GLU A 192 21.17 -5.53 -7.14
CA GLU A 192 20.44 -6.03 -8.31
C GLU A 192 19.09 -6.66 -7.93
N THR A 193 19.02 -7.27 -6.73
CA THR A 193 17.82 -7.96 -6.24
C THR A 193 17.09 -7.17 -5.16
N ALA A 194 17.68 -6.08 -4.68
CA ALA A 194 17.07 -5.23 -3.66
C ALA A 194 15.71 -4.69 -4.11
N PRO A 195 14.73 -4.55 -3.18
CA PRO A 195 13.54 -3.77 -3.46
C PRO A 195 13.89 -2.28 -3.56
N TYR A 196 12.97 -1.51 -4.14
CA TYR A 196 13.01 -0.06 -4.03
C TYR A 196 12.53 0.37 -2.64
N PHE A 197 13.23 1.33 -1.99
CA PHE A 197 12.85 1.85 -0.67
C PHE A 197 12.35 3.29 -0.76
N TYR A 198 11.09 3.51 -0.36
CA TYR A 198 10.53 4.81 -0.04
C TYR A 198 10.58 5.01 1.47
N ILE A 199 11.35 5.99 1.93
CA ILE A 199 11.50 6.32 3.34
C ILE A 199 10.89 7.71 3.54
N ALA A 200 9.98 7.88 4.50
CA ALA A 200 9.37 9.16 4.79
C ALA A 200 9.26 9.39 6.29
N CYS A 201 9.59 10.60 6.74
CA CYS A 201 9.55 10.92 8.17
C CYS A 201 9.32 12.43 8.40
N GLY A 202 8.60 12.76 9.46
CA GLY A 202 8.49 14.13 9.92
C GLY A 202 9.81 14.63 10.49
N VAL A 203 10.18 15.90 10.23
CA VAL A 203 11.43 16.47 10.76
C VAL A 203 11.41 16.66 12.28
N ALA A 204 10.22 16.74 12.90
CA ALA A 204 10.04 16.76 14.35
C ALA A 204 9.70 15.36 14.94
N ASP A 205 9.74 14.31 14.11
CA ASP A 205 9.49 12.94 14.55
C ASP A 205 10.72 12.39 15.30
N PRO A 206 10.58 11.80 16.51
CA PRO A 206 11.71 11.25 17.27
C PRO A 206 12.46 10.11 16.52
N VAL A 207 11.88 9.51 15.49
CA VAL A 207 12.56 8.45 14.70
C VAL A 207 13.25 8.99 13.43
N ILE A 208 13.34 10.29 13.23
CA ILE A 208 13.94 10.90 12.01
C ILE A 208 15.41 10.49 11.82
N THR A 209 16.20 10.45 12.88
CA THR A 209 17.61 10.06 12.80
C THR A 209 17.77 8.66 12.25
N ALA A 210 16.99 7.68 12.76
CA ALA A 210 17.04 6.32 12.27
C ALA A 210 16.57 6.18 10.81
N SER A 211 15.65 7.04 10.35
CA SER A 211 15.23 7.11 8.94
C SER A 211 16.36 7.62 8.04
N ARG A 212 17.12 8.62 8.50
CA ARG A 212 18.32 9.15 7.81
C ARG A 212 19.43 8.11 7.74
N ASP A 213 19.66 7.39 8.83
CA ASP A 213 20.68 6.33 8.92
C ASP A 213 20.36 5.19 7.94
N LEU A 214 19.11 4.73 7.88
CA LEU A 214 18.69 3.72 6.89
C LEU A 214 18.91 4.21 5.46
N ALA A 215 18.52 5.45 5.15
CA ALA A 215 18.70 6.01 3.82
C ALA A 215 20.18 6.14 3.44
N ALA A 216 21.05 6.51 4.39
CA ALA A 216 22.49 6.58 4.18
C ALA A 216 23.10 5.20 3.91
N GLN A 217 22.72 4.19 4.69
CA GLN A 217 23.19 2.79 4.52
C GLN A 217 22.76 2.24 3.15
N LEU A 218 21.50 2.39 2.75
CA LEU A 218 21.02 1.95 1.44
C LEU A 218 21.75 2.63 0.29
N ARG A 219 22.00 3.94 0.42
CA ARG A 219 22.76 4.72 -0.58
C ARG A 219 24.20 4.23 -0.69
N ALA A 220 24.88 3.97 0.44
CA ALA A 220 26.24 3.45 0.47
C ALA A 220 26.36 2.09 -0.27
N ARG A 221 25.28 1.30 -0.23
CA ARG A 221 25.17 0.01 -0.94
C ARG A 221 24.62 0.12 -2.36
N GLN A 222 24.42 1.36 -2.88
CA GLN A 222 23.83 1.61 -4.20
C GLN A 222 22.41 1.00 -4.37
N ILE A 223 21.70 0.79 -3.28
CA ILE A 223 20.32 0.31 -3.30
C ILE A 223 19.40 1.49 -3.61
N ARG A 224 18.51 1.30 -4.57
CA ARG A 224 17.56 2.34 -5.00
C ARG A 224 16.63 2.74 -3.86
N SER A 225 16.75 3.98 -3.43
CA SER A 225 15.97 4.51 -2.33
C SER A 225 15.78 6.03 -2.44
N GLU A 226 14.72 6.53 -1.82
CA GLU A 226 14.52 7.96 -1.60
C GLU A 226 14.13 8.22 -0.15
N LEU A 227 14.53 9.38 0.38
CA LEU A 227 14.15 9.87 1.70
C LEU A 227 13.35 11.17 1.53
N GLN A 228 12.13 11.16 2.07
CA GLN A 228 11.23 12.31 2.14
C GLN A 228 11.18 12.82 3.59
N GLU A 229 11.84 13.94 3.86
CA GLU A 229 11.73 14.67 5.11
C GLU A 229 10.67 15.74 4.96
N VAL A 230 9.63 15.69 5.78
CA VAL A 230 8.49 16.60 5.69
C VAL A 230 8.25 17.32 7.02
N PRO A 231 7.66 18.52 7.02
CA PRO A 231 7.22 19.16 8.25
C PRO A 231 6.25 18.27 9.03
N GLY A 232 6.41 18.17 10.35
CA GLY A 232 5.50 17.43 11.24
C GLY A 232 6.20 16.42 12.14
N ASP A 233 5.40 15.73 12.93
CA ASP A 233 5.79 14.83 14.01
C ASP A 233 5.35 13.37 13.72
N HIS A 234 5.35 12.52 14.77
CA HIS A 234 4.94 11.12 14.70
C HIS A 234 3.41 10.95 14.71
N SER A 235 2.73 11.44 13.68
CA SER A 235 1.28 11.52 13.65
C SER A 235 0.66 11.27 12.28
N TRP A 236 -0.66 11.11 12.25
CA TRP A 236 -1.44 10.96 11.01
C TRP A 236 -1.36 12.17 10.09
N ALA A 237 -1.02 13.37 10.60
CA ALA A 237 -0.80 14.55 9.77
C ALA A 237 0.38 14.34 8.80
N VAL A 238 1.39 13.57 9.22
CA VAL A 238 2.51 13.13 8.38
C VAL A 238 2.16 11.85 7.61
N TRP A 239 1.56 10.87 8.26
CA TRP A 239 1.37 9.53 7.67
C TRP A 239 0.38 9.51 6.51
N ASP A 240 -0.77 10.21 6.61
CA ASP A 240 -1.77 10.23 5.55
C ASP A 240 -1.22 10.71 4.20
N PRO A 241 -0.54 11.89 4.10
CA PRO A 241 0.03 12.32 2.85
C PRO A 241 1.18 11.43 2.36
N GLN A 242 1.96 10.82 3.28
CA GLN A 242 3.08 9.97 2.88
C GLN A 242 2.63 8.59 2.38
N VAL A 243 1.53 8.05 2.89
CA VAL A 243 0.90 6.84 2.33
C VAL A 243 0.39 7.11 0.91
N ARG A 244 -0.23 8.26 0.67
CA ARG A 244 -0.65 8.68 -0.68
C ARG A 244 0.53 8.85 -1.63
N ALA A 245 1.58 9.53 -1.17
CA ALA A 245 2.80 9.72 -1.96
C ALA A 245 3.43 8.36 -2.33
N PHE A 246 3.41 7.38 -1.43
CA PHE A 246 3.87 6.04 -1.73
C PHE A 246 3.02 5.34 -2.81
N PHE A 247 1.69 5.54 -2.85
CA PHE A 247 0.86 5.05 -3.96
C PHE A 247 1.31 5.63 -5.31
N ASP A 248 1.65 6.93 -5.35
CA ASP A 248 2.14 7.59 -6.56
C ASP A 248 3.53 7.06 -6.98
N VAL A 249 4.38 6.76 -6.00
CA VAL A 249 5.68 6.13 -6.22
C VAL A 249 5.50 4.73 -6.81
N LEU A 250 4.60 3.92 -6.23
CA LEU A 250 4.31 2.57 -6.74
C LEU A 250 3.84 2.60 -8.20
N ALA A 251 2.96 3.53 -8.56
CA ALA A 251 2.46 3.66 -9.92
C ALA A 251 3.56 3.90 -10.98
N LYS A 252 4.73 4.37 -10.56
CA LYS A 252 5.91 4.61 -11.40
C LYS A 252 6.89 3.43 -11.43
N GLN A 253 6.71 2.41 -10.55
CA GLN A 253 7.64 1.28 -10.50
C GLN A 253 7.45 0.33 -11.70
N PRO A 254 8.55 -0.20 -12.26
CA PRO A 254 8.47 -1.23 -13.29
C PRO A 254 7.67 -2.46 -12.80
N GLY A 255 6.67 -2.88 -13.57
CA GLY A 255 5.83 -4.04 -13.21
C GLY A 255 4.62 -3.71 -12.31
N TRP A 256 4.53 -2.50 -11.76
CA TRP A 256 3.40 -2.07 -10.94
C TRP A 256 2.21 -1.60 -11.78
N LYS A 257 1.56 -2.54 -12.45
CA LYS A 257 0.35 -2.28 -13.24
C LYS A 257 -0.49 -3.55 -13.35
N PRO A 258 -1.80 -3.44 -13.54
CA PRO A 258 -2.64 -4.59 -13.86
C PRO A 258 -2.15 -5.29 -15.13
N ALA A 259 -2.24 -6.62 -15.13
CA ALA A 259 -1.95 -7.48 -16.27
C ALA A 259 -3.24 -8.12 -16.81
N SER A 260 -3.35 -8.28 -18.12
CA SER A 260 -4.45 -8.98 -18.81
C SER A 260 -4.38 -10.48 -18.59
#